data_ad154719ecb8b284b4c9a8e200c6e220
#
_entry.id   ad154719ecb8b284b4c9a8e200c6e220
#
_cell.length_a   1.000
_cell.length_b   1.000
_cell.length_c   1.000
_cell.angle_alpha   90.00
_cell.angle_beta   90.00
_cell.angle_gamma   90.00
#
_symmetry.space_group_name_H-M   'P 1'
#
loop_
_entity.id
_entity.type
_entity.pdbx_description
1 polymer ?
#
loop_
_entity_poly.entity_id
_entity_poly.type
_entity_poly.pdbx_seq_one_letter_code
_entity_poly.pdbx_strand_id
1 'polypeptide(L)'
;MLTLPSQVHTALDRLTAAGWEAYVVGGAVRDALRGCAAGDWDITTNAEPAQVERVFAGERLIETGLRHGTVTVLLDGLPLEITTYRVDGDYTDHRRPDAVRFTRSLRADLLRRDFTMNALAYNPRTGLVDVCGGAEDIARGVVRCVGEPDRRFQEDGLRILRALRFASVLGFQIAPETAAAIHRNRALLQYLAAERVQSELTKLLCGQNVDAVLREFSDVLAVPIPELRPMFGFEQHNPHHDRDVWLHTAAVVEHIPPEPVLRWAALLHDVGKPPCFSLGPDGVGHFYGHAAKSTELAEGILTRLRFDTAGRTRITQLIRYHDLPIAPEAKPIRRLMNKLGVETVRQLFELHIADTCGQSAICAGRVETYRQAERVLDELLAADACFSLKDLAVNGDDLLALGLRGRAVGAALQACLDAVMDETLPNDRAALLGYAAENLQRFANS
;
A
#
# COMPACT_ATOMS: atom_id res chain seq x y z
N MET A 1 32.52 0.67 10.57
CA MET A 1 32.63 1.25 9.21
C MET A 1 31.46 0.72 8.43
N LEU A 2 30.69 1.59 7.74
CA LEU A 2 29.54 1.12 6.95
C LEU A 2 30.04 0.41 5.69
N THR A 3 29.37 -0.69 5.30
CA THR A 3 29.66 -1.41 4.07
C THR A 3 28.96 -0.70 2.91
N LEU A 4 29.73 -0.24 1.92
CA LEU A 4 29.21 0.43 0.72
C LEU A 4 29.46 -0.45 -0.51
N PRO A 5 28.58 -0.42 -1.52
CA PRO A 5 28.86 -1.02 -2.83
C PRO A 5 30.11 -0.41 -3.50
N SER A 6 30.80 -1.19 -4.33
CA SER A 6 31.98 -0.71 -5.06
C SER A 6 31.70 0.51 -5.93
N GLN A 7 30.54 0.58 -6.54
CA GLN A 7 30.08 1.72 -7.34
C GLN A 7 29.97 3.01 -6.51
N VAL A 8 29.45 2.90 -5.27
CA VAL A 8 29.37 4.04 -4.34
C VAL A 8 30.78 4.50 -3.94
N HIS A 9 31.68 3.57 -3.62
CA HIS A 9 33.10 3.88 -3.38
C HIS A 9 33.72 4.61 -4.56
N THR A 10 33.54 4.08 -5.78
CA THR A 10 34.05 4.69 -7.02
C THR A 10 33.52 6.10 -7.23
N ALA A 11 32.23 6.33 -6.97
CA ALA A 11 31.62 7.66 -7.11
C ALA A 11 32.20 8.66 -6.11
N LEU A 12 32.35 8.27 -4.83
CA LEU A 12 32.97 9.11 -3.81
C LEU A 12 34.43 9.43 -4.14
N ASP A 13 35.19 8.46 -4.62
CA ASP A 13 36.59 8.63 -4.98
C ASP A 13 36.79 9.53 -6.19
N ARG A 14 35.96 9.39 -7.26
CA ARG A 14 36.00 10.28 -8.43
C ARG A 14 35.72 11.73 -8.06
N LEU A 15 34.68 12.00 -7.24
CA LEU A 15 34.35 13.34 -6.77
C LEU A 15 35.49 13.91 -5.92
N THR A 16 36.04 13.14 -5.01
CA THR A 16 37.16 13.56 -4.16
C THR A 16 38.44 13.82 -4.98
N ALA A 17 38.76 12.97 -5.95
CA ALA A 17 39.90 13.17 -6.86
C ALA A 17 39.77 14.44 -7.72
N ALA A 18 38.54 14.85 -8.03
CA ALA A 18 38.24 16.10 -8.72
C ALA A 18 38.21 17.33 -7.78
N GLY A 19 38.54 17.16 -6.49
CA GLY A 19 38.61 18.24 -5.50
C GLY A 19 37.28 18.59 -4.82
N TRP A 20 36.27 17.72 -4.92
CA TRP A 20 34.96 17.93 -4.31
C TRP A 20 34.74 17.07 -3.08
N GLU A 21 34.04 17.61 -2.08
CA GLU A 21 33.50 16.81 -0.97
C GLU A 21 32.35 15.93 -1.48
N ALA A 22 32.25 14.71 -0.99
CA ALA A 22 31.16 13.82 -1.29
C ALA A 22 30.85 12.89 -0.11
N TYR A 23 29.57 12.67 0.18
CA TYR A 23 29.09 11.83 1.27
C TYR A 23 27.86 11.04 0.84
N VAL A 24 27.77 9.79 1.27
CA VAL A 24 26.49 9.07 1.26
C VAL A 24 25.59 9.68 2.32
N VAL A 25 24.28 9.81 2.03
CA VAL A 25 23.33 10.49 2.91
C VAL A 25 21.98 9.78 2.99
N GLY A 26 21.14 10.22 3.93
CA GLY A 26 19.72 9.87 3.98
C GLY A 26 19.45 8.43 4.38
N GLY A 27 18.54 7.78 3.64
CA GLY A 27 18.04 6.45 3.92
C GLY A 27 19.13 5.39 4.00
N ALA A 28 20.10 5.43 3.09
CA ALA A 28 21.20 4.47 3.06
C ALA A 28 22.04 4.47 4.33
N VAL A 29 22.38 5.66 4.87
CA VAL A 29 23.15 5.78 6.12
C VAL A 29 22.33 5.27 7.30
N ARG A 30 21.05 5.67 7.39
CA ARG A 30 20.13 5.18 8.42
C ARG A 30 20.03 3.66 8.43
N ASP A 31 19.78 3.05 7.27
CA ASP A 31 19.52 1.61 7.16
C ASP A 31 20.81 0.82 7.44
N ALA A 32 21.96 1.31 6.99
CA ALA A 32 23.26 0.73 7.32
C ALA A 32 23.57 0.80 8.83
N LEU A 33 23.23 1.90 9.52
CA LEU A 33 23.36 2.00 10.98
C LEU A 33 22.43 1.05 11.74
N ARG A 34 21.30 0.71 11.16
CA ARG A 34 20.35 -0.31 11.69
C ARG A 34 20.77 -1.74 11.37
N GLY A 35 21.85 -1.95 10.62
CA GLY A 35 22.28 -3.28 10.16
C GLY A 35 21.40 -3.85 9.04
N CYS A 36 20.60 -3.01 8.36
CA CYS A 36 19.75 -3.40 7.25
C CYS A 36 20.44 -3.13 5.89
N ALA A 37 20.07 -3.89 4.87
CA ALA A 37 20.53 -3.60 3.52
C ALA A 37 19.93 -2.26 3.04
N ALA A 38 20.78 -1.37 2.54
CA ALA A 38 20.32 -0.13 1.91
C ALA A 38 19.84 -0.41 0.47
N GLY A 39 18.67 0.13 0.11
CA GLY A 39 18.11 -0.02 -1.24
C GLY A 39 18.63 1.04 -2.21
N ASP A 40 18.46 2.31 -1.85
CA ASP A 40 18.82 3.45 -2.69
C ASP A 40 20.05 4.17 -2.12
N TRP A 41 20.97 4.57 -2.99
CA TRP A 41 22.22 5.22 -2.61
C TRP A 41 22.23 6.67 -3.09
N ASP A 42 21.97 7.58 -2.14
CA ASP A 42 22.05 9.03 -2.37
C ASP A 42 23.42 9.55 -1.96
N ILE A 43 24.04 10.36 -2.82
CA ILE A 43 25.28 11.06 -2.54
C ILE A 43 24.99 12.55 -2.52
N THR A 44 25.56 13.26 -1.57
CA THR A 44 25.55 14.72 -1.55
C THR A 44 26.96 15.26 -1.69
N THR A 45 27.13 16.40 -2.40
CA THR A 45 28.43 16.97 -2.75
C THR A 45 28.38 18.49 -2.80
N ASN A 46 29.55 19.16 -2.65
CA ASN A 46 29.68 20.58 -2.91
C ASN A 46 29.95 20.91 -4.40
N ALA A 47 30.03 19.89 -5.27
CA ALA A 47 30.08 20.08 -6.70
C ALA A 47 28.70 20.49 -7.24
N GLU A 48 28.64 21.48 -8.11
CA GLU A 48 27.44 21.87 -8.83
C GLU A 48 27.12 20.85 -9.95
N PRO A 49 25.87 20.76 -10.44
CA PRO A 49 25.46 19.75 -11.42
C PRO A 49 26.39 19.66 -12.63
N ALA A 50 26.77 20.76 -13.25
CA ALA A 50 27.69 20.78 -14.38
C ALA A 50 29.12 20.28 -14.04
N GLN A 51 29.50 20.32 -12.78
CA GLN A 51 30.77 19.76 -12.29
C GLN A 51 30.65 18.25 -12.09
N VAL A 52 29.50 17.79 -11.56
CA VAL A 52 29.18 16.35 -11.47
C VAL A 52 29.16 15.72 -12.85
N GLU A 53 28.48 16.33 -13.82
CA GLU A 53 28.45 15.85 -15.21
C GLU A 53 29.86 15.71 -15.80
N ARG A 54 30.76 16.66 -15.56
CA ARG A 54 32.17 16.58 -16.00
C ARG A 54 32.96 15.43 -15.36
N VAL A 55 32.74 15.19 -14.06
CA VAL A 55 33.40 14.08 -13.33
C VAL A 55 32.95 12.73 -13.88
N PHE A 56 31.70 12.62 -14.34
CA PHE A 56 31.11 11.40 -14.84
C PHE A 56 30.83 11.41 -16.36
N ALA A 57 31.58 12.22 -17.12
CA ALA A 57 31.38 12.40 -18.58
C ALA A 57 31.45 11.12 -19.41
N GLY A 58 31.97 10.01 -18.88
CA GLY A 58 32.00 8.70 -19.55
C GLY A 58 30.83 7.77 -19.21
N GLU A 59 29.95 8.20 -18.30
CA GLU A 59 28.84 7.40 -17.78
C GLU A 59 27.51 7.85 -18.38
N ARG A 60 26.48 7.00 -18.23
CA ARG A 60 25.11 7.39 -18.58
C ARG A 60 24.53 8.30 -17.50
N LEU A 61 24.19 9.53 -17.89
CA LEU A 61 23.59 10.53 -16.99
C LEU A 61 22.10 10.68 -17.28
N ILE A 62 21.31 10.91 -16.21
CA ILE A 62 19.88 11.20 -16.27
C ILE A 62 19.65 12.56 -15.56
N GLU A 63 19.22 13.55 -16.32
CA GLU A 63 19.18 14.95 -15.91
C GLU A 63 17.83 15.42 -15.35
N THR A 64 16.91 14.51 -15.04
CA THR A 64 15.53 14.83 -14.59
C THR A 64 15.48 15.70 -13.32
N GLY A 65 16.55 15.75 -12.54
CA GLY A 65 16.66 16.48 -11.26
C GLY A 65 17.46 17.78 -11.29
N LEU A 66 17.99 18.23 -12.43
CA LEU A 66 18.93 19.35 -12.53
C LEU A 66 18.45 20.65 -11.87
N ARG A 67 17.16 20.98 -11.99
CA ARG A 67 16.56 22.19 -11.37
C ARG A 67 16.65 22.15 -9.83
N HIS A 68 16.81 20.97 -9.24
CA HIS A 68 16.94 20.77 -7.81
C HIS A 68 18.37 20.41 -7.38
N GLY A 69 19.33 20.47 -8.31
CA GLY A 69 20.73 20.18 -8.06
C GLY A 69 21.07 18.68 -8.07
N THR A 70 20.20 17.81 -8.60
CA THR A 70 20.43 16.35 -8.63
C THR A 70 20.76 15.88 -10.05
N VAL A 71 21.82 15.07 -10.17
CA VAL A 71 22.19 14.32 -11.35
C VAL A 71 22.18 12.83 -11.00
N THR A 72 21.46 12.01 -11.73
CA THR A 72 21.51 10.57 -11.56
C THR A 72 22.58 9.99 -12.49
N VAL A 73 23.56 9.33 -11.91
CA VAL A 73 24.66 8.65 -12.60
C VAL A 73 24.43 7.15 -12.58
N LEU A 74 24.41 6.52 -13.73
CA LEU A 74 24.35 5.06 -13.83
C LEU A 74 25.78 4.50 -13.86
N LEU A 75 26.25 3.98 -12.72
CA LEU A 75 27.60 3.44 -12.58
C LEU A 75 27.53 1.91 -12.48
N ASP A 76 28.06 1.20 -13.47
CA ASP A 76 28.02 -0.28 -13.55
C ASP A 76 26.62 -0.86 -13.28
N GLY A 77 25.58 -0.22 -13.83
CA GLY A 77 24.19 -0.63 -13.69
C GLY A 77 23.49 -0.15 -12.39
N LEU A 78 24.23 0.43 -11.44
CA LEU A 78 23.66 1.00 -10.20
C LEU A 78 23.34 2.49 -10.42
N PRO A 79 22.06 2.92 -10.28
CA PRO A 79 21.72 4.33 -10.30
C PRO A 79 22.14 4.99 -8.98
N LEU A 80 22.89 6.09 -9.06
CA LEU A 80 23.32 6.90 -7.95
C LEU A 80 22.77 8.31 -8.11
N GLU A 81 21.97 8.79 -7.16
CA GLU A 81 21.50 10.17 -7.14
C GLU A 81 22.56 11.05 -6.45
N ILE A 82 23.20 11.93 -7.23
CA ILE A 82 24.23 12.85 -6.75
C ILE A 82 23.62 14.26 -6.68
N THR A 83 23.45 14.78 -5.47
CA THR A 83 22.79 16.06 -5.21
C THR A 83 23.79 17.08 -4.68
N THR A 84 23.81 18.28 -5.28
CA THR A 84 24.60 19.41 -4.79
C THR A 84 24.07 19.89 -3.44
N TYR A 85 24.99 20.23 -2.49
CA TYR A 85 24.61 20.85 -1.21
C TYR A 85 23.76 22.10 -1.48
N ARG A 86 22.66 22.22 -0.77
CA ARG A 86 21.76 23.31 -0.96
C ARG A 86 21.12 23.82 0.32
N VAL A 87 20.67 25.04 0.26
CA VAL A 87 19.79 25.66 1.25
C VAL A 87 18.50 25.98 0.53
N ASP A 88 17.41 25.55 1.11
CA ASP A 88 16.08 25.84 0.57
C ASP A 88 15.72 27.31 0.88
N GLY A 89 15.15 28.02 -0.09
CA GLY A 89 14.58 29.34 0.10
C GLY A 89 13.24 29.31 0.81
N ASP A 90 12.47 30.38 0.72
CA ASP A 90 11.11 30.44 1.25
C ASP A 90 10.20 29.45 0.53
N TYR A 91 9.13 29.04 1.19
CA TYR A 91 8.13 28.10 0.69
C TYR A 91 6.76 28.79 0.68
N THR A 92 6.29 29.21 -0.49
CA THR A 92 4.98 29.85 -0.63
C THR A 92 3.84 28.86 -0.85
N ASP A 93 4.14 27.69 -1.40
CA ASP A 93 3.15 26.65 -1.73
C ASP A 93 3.13 25.45 -0.75
N HIS A 94 3.86 25.51 0.37
CA HIS A 94 4.03 24.43 1.34
C HIS A 94 4.49 23.09 0.73
N ARG A 95 5.15 23.15 -0.43
CA ARG A 95 5.57 21.97 -1.18
C ARG A 95 7.01 22.03 -1.67
N ARG A 96 7.39 23.13 -2.28
CA ARG A 96 8.71 23.30 -2.89
C ARG A 96 9.29 24.65 -2.48
N PRO A 97 10.61 24.71 -2.26
CA PRO A 97 11.24 26.01 -2.07
C PRO A 97 11.10 26.83 -3.37
N ASP A 98 10.74 28.09 -3.23
CA ASP A 98 10.61 29.03 -4.37
C ASP A 98 11.93 29.18 -5.12
N ALA A 99 13.05 29.05 -4.40
CA ALA A 99 14.40 29.04 -4.95
C ALA A 99 15.28 28.05 -4.19
N VAL A 100 16.14 27.38 -4.93
CA VAL A 100 17.22 26.54 -4.36
C VAL A 100 18.52 27.32 -4.52
N ARG A 101 19.25 27.50 -3.42
CA ARG A 101 20.60 28.08 -3.45
C ARG A 101 21.62 27.01 -3.14
N PHE A 102 22.58 26.82 -4.02
CA PHE A 102 23.70 25.92 -3.74
C PHE A 102 24.59 26.52 -2.66
N THR A 103 25.13 25.65 -1.83
CA THR A 103 26.04 26.00 -0.73
C THR A 103 27.24 25.06 -0.76
N ARG A 104 28.32 25.50 -0.09
CA ARG A 104 29.49 24.63 0.13
C ARG A 104 29.47 23.96 1.51
N SER A 105 28.44 24.19 2.31
CA SER A 105 28.35 23.71 3.68
C SER A 105 27.51 22.42 3.74
N LEU A 106 28.14 21.28 3.99
CA LEU A 106 27.47 20.01 4.31
C LEU A 106 26.50 20.17 5.48
N ARG A 107 26.92 20.91 6.55
CA ARG A 107 26.07 21.17 7.71
C ARG A 107 24.74 21.84 7.31
N ALA A 108 24.80 22.82 6.42
CA ALA A 108 23.59 23.51 5.97
C ALA A 108 22.66 22.56 5.17
N ASP A 109 23.23 21.69 4.33
CA ASP A 109 22.44 20.67 3.59
C ASP A 109 21.78 19.66 4.54
N LEU A 110 22.45 19.24 5.60
CA LEU A 110 21.87 18.30 6.57
C LEU A 110 20.76 18.95 7.42
N LEU A 111 20.93 20.22 7.81
CA LEU A 111 19.97 20.95 8.64
C LEU A 111 18.64 21.29 7.95
N ARG A 112 18.55 21.23 6.62
CA ARG A 112 17.29 21.42 5.90
C ARG A 112 16.45 20.14 5.74
N ARG A 113 17.00 18.98 6.09
CA ARG A 113 16.33 17.69 5.93
C ARG A 113 15.13 17.53 6.87
N ASP A 114 14.31 16.52 6.63
CA ASP A 114 13.06 16.29 7.37
C ASP A 114 13.29 15.84 8.81
N PHE A 115 14.01 14.71 8.98
CA PHE A 115 14.20 14.06 10.27
C PHE A 115 15.68 13.84 10.58
N THR A 116 16.01 13.86 11.87
CA THR A 116 17.39 13.68 12.38
C THR A 116 18.00 12.39 11.85
N MET A 117 17.26 11.29 11.85
CA MET A 117 17.70 9.97 11.37
C MET A 117 18.02 9.93 9.86
N ASN A 118 17.55 10.92 9.07
CA ASN A 118 17.85 11.08 7.65
C ASN A 118 18.86 12.23 7.39
N ALA A 119 19.25 12.98 8.44
CA ALA A 119 20.21 14.09 8.38
C ALA A 119 21.62 13.64 8.75
N LEU A 120 22.01 12.47 8.30
CA LEU A 120 23.29 11.83 8.49
C LEU A 120 24.07 11.78 7.18
N ALA A 121 25.36 11.98 7.23
CA ALA A 121 26.26 11.82 6.09
C ALA A 121 27.44 10.90 6.46
N TYR A 122 27.88 10.09 5.52
CA TYR A 122 28.98 9.16 5.72
C TYR A 122 29.94 9.15 4.54
N ASN A 123 31.23 9.20 4.85
CA ASN A 123 32.29 8.95 3.88
C ASN A 123 33.31 8.00 4.55
N PRO A 124 33.82 6.97 3.86
CA PRO A 124 34.78 6.01 4.42
C PRO A 124 36.07 6.65 4.96
N ARG A 125 36.48 7.82 4.41
CA ARG A 125 37.71 8.52 4.79
C ARG A 125 37.55 9.41 6.03
N THR A 126 36.37 10.04 6.19
CA THR A 126 36.10 11.02 7.24
C THR A 126 35.16 10.52 8.33
N GLY A 127 34.52 9.36 8.10
CA GLY A 127 33.58 8.75 9.04
C GLY A 127 32.15 9.31 8.93
N LEU A 128 31.38 9.10 9.99
CA LEU A 128 30.01 9.56 10.12
C LEU A 128 29.98 11.04 10.55
N VAL A 129 29.18 11.84 9.84
CA VAL A 129 28.86 13.22 10.19
C VAL A 129 27.40 13.26 10.66
N ASP A 130 27.21 13.57 11.93
CA ASP A 130 25.91 13.72 12.57
C ASP A 130 25.85 15.10 13.25
N VAL A 131 25.02 15.97 12.72
CA VAL A 131 24.89 17.35 13.23
C VAL A 131 23.60 17.57 14.04
N CYS A 132 22.73 16.54 14.12
CA CYS A 132 21.40 16.63 14.70
C CYS A 132 21.12 15.54 15.77
N GLY A 133 22.06 14.65 16.08
CA GLY A 133 21.84 13.53 16.97
C GLY A 133 21.04 12.38 16.35
N GLY A 134 21.08 12.27 15.02
CA GLY A 134 20.31 11.27 14.28
C GLY A 134 20.72 9.83 14.57
N ALA A 135 22.01 9.58 14.84
CA ALA A 135 22.51 8.25 15.21
C ALA A 135 21.93 7.78 16.57
N GLU A 136 21.79 8.70 17.53
CA GLU A 136 21.15 8.41 18.82
C GLU A 136 19.64 8.17 18.65
N ASP A 137 18.96 8.98 17.84
CA ASP A 137 17.53 8.78 17.55
C ASP A 137 17.28 7.44 16.84
N ILE A 138 18.17 7.01 15.93
CA ILE A 138 18.10 5.66 15.32
C ILE A 138 18.25 4.57 16.38
N ALA A 139 19.23 4.68 17.25
CA ALA A 139 19.50 3.70 18.30
C ALA A 139 18.34 3.58 19.29
N ARG A 140 17.61 4.67 19.53
CA ARG A 140 16.42 4.73 20.40
C ARG A 140 15.12 4.41 19.66
N GLY A 141 15.13 4.27 18.35
CA GLY A 141 13.93 4.10 17.57
C GLY A 141 13.01 5.33 17.56
N VAL A 142 13.55 6.53 17.35
CA VAL A 142 12.82 7.79 17.43
C VAL A 142 12.78 8.50 16.08
N VAL A 143 11.60 8.96 15.66
CA VAL A 143 11.38 9.89 14.54
C VAL A 143 11.27 11.30 15.10
N ARG A 144 12.28 12.12 14.87
CA ARG A 144 12.37 13.51 15.33
C ARG A 144 12.63 14.45 14.15
N CYS A 145 11.90 15.56 14.08
CA CYS A 145 12.17 16.62 13.10
C CYS A 145 13.55 17.26 13.34
N VAL A 146 14.20 17.67 12.27
CA VAL A 146 15.38 18.53 12.34
C VAL A 146 14.96 19.94 12.73
N GLY A 147 15.48 20.46 13.85
CA GLY A 147 15.12 21.80 14.34
C GLY A 147 13.65 21.90 14.80
N GLU A 148 13.00 23.01 14.47
CA GLU A 148 11.63 23.30 14.90
C GLU A 148 10.60 22.56 14.06
N PRO A 149 9.80 21.62 14.65
CA PRO A 149 8.86 20.80 13.89
C PRO A 149 7.78 21.59 13.14
N ASP A 150 7.18 22.60 13.76
CA ASP A 150 6.16 23.45 13.11
C ASP A 150 6.70 24.09 11.83
N ARG A 151 7.92 24.63 11.88
CA ARG A 151 8.57 25.20 10.70
C ARG A 151 8.82 24.14 9.63
N ARG A 152 9.29 22.95 10.01
CA ARG A 152 9.54 21.85 9.06
C ARG A 152 8.28 21.40 8.33
N PHE A 153 7.13 21.36 9.01
CA PHE A 153 5.86 21.00 8.40
C PHE A 153 5.28 22.10 7.54
N GLN A 154 5.46 23.36 7.91
CA GLN A 154 5.06 24.52 7.09
C GLN A 154 5.86 24.62 5.79
N GLU A 155 7.12 24.21 5.76
CA GLU A 155 7.94 24.13 4.54
C GLU A 155 7.41 23.06 3.56
N ASP A 156 7.17 21.83 4.01
CA ASP A 156 6.54 20.76 3.21
C ASP A 156 5.60 19.95 4.09
N GLY A 157 4.30 20.14 3.90
CA GLY A 157 3.25 19.42 4.62
C GLY A 157 3.33 17.89 4.46
N LEU A 158 3.95 17.38 3.39
CA LEU A 158 4.14 15.94 3.21
C LEU A 158 5.02 15.32 4.29
N ARG A 159 5.90 16.10 4.93
CA ARG A 159 6.74 15.62 6.04
C ARG A 159 5.88 15.07 7.19
N ILE A 160 4.64 15.52 7.35
CA ILE A 160 3.68 14.95 8.31
C ILE A 160 3.43 13.47 7.98
N LEU A 161 2.98 13.16 6.76
CA LEU A 161 2.74 11.77 6.36
C LEU A 161 4.02 10.93 6.33
N ARG A 162 5.16 11.55 5.99
CA ARG A 162 6.47 10.89 6.04
C ARG A 162 6.84 10.49 7.47
N ALA A 163 6.57 11.33 8.49
CA ALA A 163 6.79 10.98 9.90
C ALA A 163 5.96 9.75 10.29
N LEU A 164 4.66 9.76 9.98
CA LEU A 164 3.76 8.65 10.24
C LEU A 164 4.21 7.37 9.53
N ARG A 165 4.60 7.49 8.25
CA ARG A 165 5.13 6.37 7.48
C ARG A 165 6.41 5.80 8.11
N PHE A 166 7.36 6.64 8.51
CA PHE A 166 8.57 6.15 9.14
C PHE A 166 8.29 5.49 10.48
N ALA A 167 7.38 6.03 11.29
CA ALA A 167 6.95 5.40 12.53
C ALA A 167 6.35 4.01 12.28
N SER A 168 5.49 3.89 11.27
CA SER A 168 4.87 2.62 10.89
C SER A 168 5.87 1.62 10.31
N VAL A 169 6.67 2.02 9.30
CA VAL A 169 7.56 1.11 8.56
C VAL A 169 8.77 0.68 9.39
N LEU A 170 9.36 1.61 10.17
CA LEU A 170 10.55 1.34 10.96
C LEU A 170 10.24 0.80 12.37
N GLY A 171 8.99 0.88 12.81
CA GLY A 171 8.59 0.56 14.18
C GLY A 171 9.11 1.60 15.20
N PHE A 172 9.35 2.83 14.77
CA PHE A 172 9.87 3.91 15.60
C PHE A 172 8.74 4.71 16.25
N GLN A 173 9.02 5.27 17.43
CA GLN A 173 8.12 6.22 18.08
C GLN A 173 8.36 7.63 17.58
N ILE A 174 7.31 8.43 17.46
CA ILE A 174 7.46 9.84 17.10
C ILE A 174 7.77 10.64 18.37
N ALA A 175 8.81 11.49 18.32
CA ALA A 175 9.17 12.34 19.45
C ALA A 175 7.99 13.23 19.85
N PRO A 176 7.73 13.45 21.17
CA PRO A 176 6.52 14.14 21.65
C PRO A 176 6.31 15.53 21.05
N GLU A 177 7.37 16.32 20.89
CA GLU A 177 7.33 17.64 20.28
C GLU A 177 6.99 17.57 18.77
N THR A 178 7.49 16.52 18.09
CA THR A 178 7.18 16.25 16.68
C THR A 178 5.72 15.79 16.53
N ALA A 179 5.23 14.88 17.39
CA ALA A 179 3.84 14.41 17.40
C ALA A 179 2.86 15.56 17.65
N ALA A 180 3.12 16.38 18.66
CA ALA A 180 2.29 17.56 18.95
C ALA A 180 2.23 18.53 17.74
N ALA A 181 3.34 18.74 17.04
CA ALA A 181 3.38 19.58 15.85
C ALA A 181 2.63 18.95 14.66
N ILE A 182 2.65 17.62 14.51
CA ILE A 182 1.86 16.88 13.50
C ILE A 182 0.37 17.21 13.68
N HIS A 183 -0.16 17.05 14.90
CA HIS A 183 -1.56 17.37 15.20
C HIS A 183 -1.91 18.84 14.92
N ARG A 184 -1.03 19.78 15.31
CA ARG A 184 -1.26 21.22 15.05
C ARG A 184 -1.30 21.56 13.58
N ASN A 185 -0.42 20.95 12.79
CA ASN A 185 -0.22 21.29 11.36
C ASN A 185 -0.98 20.35 10.40
N ARG A 186 -1.81 19.41 10.88
CA ARG A 186 -2.50 18.42 10.03
C ARG A 186 -3.30 19.01 8.88
N ALA A 187 -3.82 20.23 9.04
CA ALA A 187 -4.57 20.93 8.00
C ALA A 187 -3.75 21.18 6.72
N LEU A 188 -2.41 21.20 6.80
CA LEU A 188 -1.55 21.34 5.63
C LEU A 188 -1.70 20.19 4.63
N LEU A 189 -2.18 19.02 5.07
CA LEU A 189 -2.38 17.86 4.21
C LEU A 189 -3.42 18.10 3.11
N GLN A 190 -4.36 19.04 3.29
CA GLN A 190 -5.37 19.39 2.28
C GLN A 190 -4.78 20.04 1.01
N TYR A 191 -3.57 20.60 1.09
CA TYR A 191 -2.90 21.26 -0.02
C TYR A 191 -1.97 20.36 -0.82
N LEU A 192 -1.84 19.10 -0.41
CA LEU A 192 -0.92 18.14 -1.04
C LEU A 192 -1.54 17.53 -2.30
N ALA A 193 -0.69 17.22 -3.27
CA ALA A 193 -1.09 16.43 -4.43
C ALA A 193 -1.53 15.02 -4.01
N ALA A 194 -2.66 14.57 -4.54
CA ALA A 194 -3.29 13.30 -4.18
C ALA A 194 -2.37 12.10 -4.37
N GLU A 195 -1.55 12.10 -5.42
CA GLU A 195 -0.60 11.03 -5.73
C GLU A 195 0.50 10.91 -4.66
N ARG A 196 0.97 12.06 -4.11
CA ARG A 196 1.95 12.07 -3.02
C ARG A 196 1.32 11.53 -1.73
N VAL A 197 0.09 11.94 -1.43
CA VAL A 197 -0.68 11.45 -0.28
C VAL A 197 -0.90 9.93 -0.39
N GLN A 198 -1.39 9.48 -1.54
CA GLN A 198 -1.61 8.05 -1.82
C GLN A 198 -0.34 7.22 -1.64
N SER A 199 0.79 7.68 -2.18
CA SER A 199 2.07 6.97 -2.07
C SER A 199 2.55 6.86 -0.62
N GLU A 200 2.48 7.93 0.18
CA GLU A 200 2.91 7.91 1.59
C GLU A 200 1.95 7.06 2.46
N LEU A 201 0.63 7.19 2.25
CA LEU A 201 -0.37 6.38 2.97
C LEU A 201 -0.24 4.89 2.64
N THR A 202 -0.02 4.53 1.38
CA THR A 202 0.17 3.13 0.99
C THR A 202 1.38 2.52 1.70
N LYS A 203 2.51 3.24 1.75
CA LYS A 203 3.71 2.78 2.47
C LYS A 203 3.48 2.72 3.98
N LEU A 204 2.75 3.68 4.55
CA LEU A 204 2.36 3.68 5.96
C LEU A 204 1.54 2.45 6.30
N LEU A 205 0.50 2.16 5.52
CA LEU A 205 -0.40 1.02 5.74
C LEU A 205 0.34 -0.32 5.67
N CYS A 206 1.38 -0.42 4.85
CA CYS A 206 2.21 -1.63 4.74
C CYS A 206 3.31 -1.73 5.82
N GLY A 207 3.36 -0.81 6.78
CA GLY A 207 4.32 -0.86 7.88
C GLY A 207 3.95 -1.89 8.94
N GLN A 208 4.98 -2.30 9.72
CA GLN A 208 4.84 -3.30 10.78
C GLN A 208 4.23 -2.75 12.09
N ASN A 209 4.22 -1.42 12.28
CA ASN A 209 3.68 -0.75 13.48
C ASN A 209 2.48 0.13 13.10
N VAL A 210 1.68 -0.34 12.17
CA VAL A 210 0.59 0.44 11.57
C VAL A 210 -0.54 0.72 12.56
N ASP A 211 -0.90 -0.23 13.42
CA ASP A 211 -1.99 -0.10 14.42
C ASP A 211 -1.73 1.08 15.36
N ALA A 212 -0.52 1.18 15.93
CA ALA A 212 -0.18 2.29 16.82
C ALA A 212 -0.32 3.65 16.12
N VAL A 213 0.12 3.75 14.87
CA VAL A 213 0.01 5.00 14.08
C VAL A 213 -1.44 5.33 13.75
N LEU A 214 -2.25 4.35 13.36
CA LEU A 214 -3.67 4.56 13.06
C LEU A 214 -4.43 5.05 14.29
N ARG A 215 -4.14 4.49 15.48
CA ARG A 215 -4.79 4.88 16.73
C ARG A 215 -4.41 6.29 17.16
N GLU A 216 -3.11 6.59 17.19
CA GLU A 216 -2.60 7.86 17.71
C GLU A 216 -2.92 9.04 16.78
N PHE A 217 -2.86 8.85 15.44
CA PHE A 217 -2.96 9.91 14.45
C PHE A 217 -4.24 9.85 13.60
N SER A 218 -5.31 9.30 14.13
CA SER A 218 -6.59 9.18 13.42
C SER A 218 -7.11 10.53 12.88
N ASP A 219 -7.02 11.60 13.67
CA ASP A 219 -7.42 12.96 13.30
C ASP A 219 -6.59 13.54 12.14
N VAL A 220 -5.33 13.10 12.01
CA VAL A 220 -4.42 13.48 10.92
C VAL A 220 -4.81 12.76 9.64
N LEU A 221 -5.06 11.44 9.72
CA LEU A 221 -5.48 10.60 8.59
C LEU A 221 -6.86 11.00 8.06
N ALA A 222 -7.73 11.52 8.92
CA ALA A 222 -9.04 12.04 8.53
C ALA A 222 -8.99 13.38 7.77
N VAL A 223 -7.84 13.98 7.55
CA VAL A 223 -7.73 15.16 6.68
C VAL A 223 -7.77 14.76 5.20
N PRO A 224 -6.92 13.85 4.70
CA PRO A 224 -7.02 13.36 3.32
C PRO A 224 -8.20 12.41 3.09
N ILE A 225 -8.71 11.73 4.15
CA ILE A 225 -9.82 10.77 4.07
C ILE A 225 -10.87 11.13 5.14
N PRO A 226 -11.66 12.20 4.93
CA PRO A 226 -12.63 12.67 5.92
C PRO A 226 -13.74 11.67 6.25
N GLU A 227 -13.96 10.69 5.38
CA GLU A 227 -14.91 9.59 5.56
C GLU A 227 -14.54 8.65 6.74
N LEU A 228 -13.31 8.70 7.24
CA LEU A 228 -12.90 7.95 8.44
C LEU A 228 -13.47 8.54 9.73
N ARG A 229 -13.75 9.85 9.78
CA ARG A 229 -14.18 10.53 11.02
C ARG A 229 -15.40 9.91 11.70
N PRO A 230 -16.47 9.52 10.98
CA PRO A 230 -17.63 8.89 11.61
C PRO A 230 -17.34 7.56 12.30
N MET A 231 -16.19 6.93 12.01
CA MET A 231 -15.80 5.65 12.63
C MET A 231 -15.19 5.82 14.02
N PHE A 232 -14.67 7.00 14.34
CA PHE A 232 -13.95 7.26 15.59
C PHE A 232 -14.89 7.26 16.78
N GLY A 233 -14.65 6.37 17.76
CA GLY A 233 -15.51 6.23 18.93
C GLY A 233 -16.92 5.72 18.61
N PHE A 234 -17.16 5.17 17.42
CA PHE A 234 -18.48 4.67 17.04
C PHE A 234 -18.71 3.28 17.63
N GLU A 235 -19.46 3.23 18.71
CA GLU A 235 -19.83 1.99 19.41
C GLU A 235 -20.71 1.09 18.54
N GLN A 236 -20.34 -0.19 18.45
CA GLN A 236 -21.02 -1.14 17.56
C GLN A 236 -22.26 -1.79 18.19
N HIS A 237 -22.38 -1.77 19.52
CA HIS A 237 -23.49 -2.39 20.27
C HIS A 237 -23.78 -3.85 19.86
N ASN A 238 -22.72 -4.61 19.57
CA ASN A 238 -22.86 -5.98 19.07
C ASN A 238 -21.86 -6.89 19.79
N PRO A 239 -22.27 -8.06 20.33
CA PRO A 239 -21.39 -8.92 21.11
C PRO A 239 -20.21 -9.51 20.32
N HIS A 240 -20.27 -9.47 19.00
CA HIS A 240 -19.15 -9.88 18.13
C HIS A 240 -18.03 -8.84 18.07
N HIS A 241 -18.25 -7.61 18.56
CA HIS A 241 -17.29 -6.52 18.54
C HIS A 241 -17.10 -5.96 19.96
N ASP A 242 -15.86 -5.97 20.44
CA ASP A 242 -15.42 -5.41 21.73
C ASP A 242 -14.73 -4.06 21.58
N ARG A 243 -14.68 -3.53 20.36
CA ARG A 243 -14.05 -2.25 19.97
C ARG A 243 -15.02 -1.40 19.19
N ASP A 244 -14.78 -0.08 19.19
CA ASP A 244 -15.43 0.81 18.23
C ASP A 244 -15.01 0.48 16.79
N VAL A 245 -15.71 1.06 15.80
CA VAL A 245 -15.45 0.75 14.37
C VAL A 245 -14.02 1.10 13.96
N TRP A 246 -13.45 2.19 14.47
CA TRP A 246 -12.10 2.60 14.13
C TRP A 246 -11.03 1.69 14.73
N LEU A 247 -11.13 1.39 16.01
CA LEU A 247 -10.18 0.51 16.70
C LEU A 247 -10.23 -0.91 16.17
N HIS A 248 -11.42 -1.39 15.77
CA HIS A 248 -11.58 -2.63 15.03
C HIS A 248 -10.84 -2.56 13.69
N THR A 249 -11.09 -1.50 12.90
CA THR A 249 -10.44 -1.31 11.59
C THR A 249 -8.91 -1.28 11.71
N ALA A 250 -8.36 -0.58 12.71
CA ALA A 250 -6.93 -0.53 12.95
C ALA A 250 -6.35 -1.93 13.22
N ALA A 251 -7.05 -2.73 14.04
CA ALA A 251 -6.65 -4.13 14.29
C ALA A 251 -6.72 -5.00 13.04
N VAL A 252 -7.75 -4.84 12.20
CA VAL A 252 -7.85 -5.58 10.91
C VAL A 252 -6.68 -5.21 10.00
N VAL A 253 -6.35 -3.92 9.88
CA VAL A 253 -5.18 -3.47 9.10
C VAL A 253 -3.88 -4.04 9.64
N GLU A 254 -3.71 -4.21 10.93
CA GLU A 254 -2.51 -4.83 11.53
C GLU A 254 -2.38 -6.30 11.17
N HIS A 255 -3.48 -7.06 11.27
CA HIS A 255 -3.48 -8.52 11.10
C HIS A 255 -3.39 -8.99 9.65
N ILE A 256 -3.80 -8.15 8.67
CA ILE A 256 -3.77 -8.52 7.25
C ILE A 256 -2.34 -8.41 6.69
N PRO A 257 -1.94 -9.27 5.72
CA PRO A 257 -0.63 -9.16 5.08
C PRO A 257 -0.30 -7.74 4.58
N PRO A 258 0.99 -7.31 4.64
CA PRO A 258 1.39 -5.95 4.28
C PRO A 258 1.44 -5.72 2.76
N GLU A 259 0.38 -6.09 2.06
CA GLU A 259 0.17 -5.87 0.63
C GLU A 259 -0.72 -4.66 0.39
N PRO A 260 -0.38 -3.76 -0.54
CA PRO A 260 -1.13 -2.52 -0.76
C PRO A 260 -2.64 -2.73 -0.92
N VAL A 261 -3.06 -3.66 -1.78
CA VAL A 261 -4.50 -3.91 -2.05
C VAL A 261 -5.21 -4.39 -0.79
N LEU A 262 -4.61 -5.33 -0.05
CA LEU A 262 -5.18 -5.88 1.19
C LEU A 262 -5.28 -4.82 2.29
N ARG A 263 -4.21 -4.04 2.51
CA ARG A 263 -4.15 -3.00 3.54
C ARG A 263 -5.16 -1.88 3.29
N TRP A 264 -5.35 -1.46 2.02
CA TRP A 264 -6.37 -0.50 1.66
C TRP A 264 -7.79 -1.07 1.78
N ALA A 265 -8.00 -2.33 1.41
CA ALA A 265 -9.28 -2.99 1.61
C ALA A 265 -9.63 -3.07 3.10
N ALA A 266 -8.68 -3.47 3.94
CA ALA A 266 -8.83 -3.51 5.39
C ALA A 266 -9.11 -2.14 6.01
N LEU A 267 -8.46 -1.06 5.55
CA LEU A 267 -8.73 0.29 6.04
C LEU A 267 -10.15 0.76 5.72
N LEU A 268 -10.71 0.36 4.59
CA LEU A 268 -11.97 0.91 4.06
C LEU A 268 -13.16 -0.06 4.14
N HIS A 269 -12.98 -1.32 4.59
CA HIS A 269 -14.05 -2.33 4.56
C HIS A 269 -15.30 -1.90 5.35
N ASP A 270 -15.10 -1.25 6.48
CA ASP A 270 -16.15 -0.86 7.43
C ASP A 270 -16.48 0.63 7.45
N VAL A 271 -15.94 1.42 6.51
CA VAL A 271 -16.20 2.87 6.44
C VAL A 271 -17.69 3.22 6.24
N GLY A 272 -18.47 2.27 5.75
CA GLY A 272 -19.94 2.38 5.57
C GLY A 272 -20.75 1.95 6.79
N LYS A 273 -20.16 1.43 7.87
CA LYS A 273 -20.91 1.02 9.07
C LYS A 273 -21.68 2.16 9.74
N PRO A 274 -21.06 3.33 10.04
CA PRO A 274 -21.77 4.40 10.74
C PRO A 274 -23.07 4.85 10.04
N PRO A 275 -23.12 5.11 8.72
CA PRO A 275 -24.37 5.50 8.06
C PRO A 275 -25.38 4.36 7.89
N CYS A 276 -24.99 3.09 8.09
CA CYS A 276 -25.86 1.92 7.98
C CYS A 276 -26.32 1.39 9.35
N PHE A 277 -25.99 2.08 10.45
CA PHE A 277 -26.32 1.65 11.80
C PHE A 277 -27.81 1.68 12.07
N SER A 278 -28.30 0.61 12.70
CA SER A 278 -29.63 0.56 13.30
C SER A 278 -29.59 -0.26 14.58
N LEU A 279 -30.36 0.12 15.57
CA LEU A 279 -30.47 -0.58 16.84
C LEU A 279 -31.71 -1.48 16.83
N GLY A 280 -31.52 -2.79 17.04
CA GLY A 280 -32.60 -3.74 17.17
C GLY A 280 -33.42 -3.54 18.45
N PRO A 281 -34.62 -4.14 18.56
CA PRO A 281 -35.46 -4.09 19.79
C PRO A 281 -34.77 -4.72 21.01
N ASP A 282 -33.81 -5.59 20.79
CA ASP A 282 -32.96 -6.26 21.78
C ASP A 282 -31.75 -5.45 22.21
N GLY A 283 -31.61 -4.22 21.68
CA GLY A 283 -30.43 -3.36 21.90
C GLY A 283 -29.18 -3.76 21.13
N VAL A 284 -29.27 -4.72 20.20
CA VAL A 284 -28.15 -5.15 19.35
C VAL A 284 -28.03 -4.24 18.14
N GLY A 285 -26.81 -3.81 17.85
CA GLY A 285 -26.47 -3.00 16.68
C GLY A 285 -26.39 -3.83 15.40
N HIS A 286 -27.00 -3.33 14.34
CA HIS A 286 -27.00 -3.93 13.00
C HIS A 286 -26.51 -2.94 11.96
N PHE A 287 -25.83 -3.43 10.92
CA PHE A 287 -25.21 -2.63 9.85
C PHE A 287 -25.61 -3.14 8.47
N TYR A 288 -26.91 -3.34 8.24
CA TYR A 288 -27.41 -3.91 6.97
C TYR A 288 -26.98 -3.07 5.77
N GLY A 289 -26.35 -3.76 4.79
CA GLY A 289 -25.88 -3.13 3.54
C GLY A 289 -24.58 -2.31 3.67
N HIS A 290 -23.90 -2.36 4.82
CA HIS A 290 -22.64 -1.61 5.01
C HIS A 290 -21.57 -1.96 3.98
N ALA A 291 -21.44 -3.21 3.55
CA ALA A 291 -20.46 -3.61 2.53
C ALA A 291 -20.68 -2.89 1.19
N ALA A 292 -21.94 -2.71 0.77
CA ALA A 292 -22.28 -1.94 -0.42
C ALA A 292 -21.97 -0.44 -0.22
N LYS A 293 -22.30 0.11 0.97
CA LYS A 293 -22.03 1.51 1.30
C LYS A 293 -20.53 1.78 1.44
N SER A 294 -19.78 0.86 2.06
CA SER A 294 -18.31 0.92 2.11
C SER A 294 -17.69 0.90 0.71
N THR A 295 -18.22 0.08 -0.20
CA THR A 295 -17.76 0.03 -1.61
C THR A 295 -17.98 1.36 -2.30
N GLU A 296 -19.14 1.99 -2.15
CA GLU A 296 -19.47 3.31 -2.71
C GLU A 296 -18.51 4.38 -2.20
N LEU A 297 -18.31 4.45 -0.87
CA LEU A 297 -17.40 5.41 -0.24
C LEU A 297 -15.95 5.17 -0.67
N ALA A 298 -15.50 3.91 -0.68
CA ALA A 298 -14.15 3.54 -1.09
C ALA A 298 -13.87 3.93 -2.54
N GLU A 299 -14.80 3.73 -3.47
CA GLU A 299 -14.64 4.16 -4.87
C GLU A 299 -14.40 5.68 -4.97
N GLY A 300 -15.14 6.48 -4.19
CA GLY A 300 -14.95 7.94 -4.10
C GLY A 300 -13.57 8.31 -3.54
N ILE A 301 -13.16 7.67 -2.44
CA ILE A 301 -11.87 7.89 -1.77
C ILE A 301 -10.72 7.55 -2.72
N LEU A 302 -10.71 6.34 -3.29
CA LEU A 302 -9.64 5.85 -4.16
C LEU A 302 -9.53 6.66 -5.47
N THR A 303 -10.66 7.13 -6.01
CA THR A 303 -10.68 8.03 -7.17
C THR A 303 -10.05 9.38 -6.82
N ARG A 304 -10.42 9.98 -5.68
CA ARG A 304 -9.85 11.24 -5.18
C ARG A 304 -8.35 11.12 -4.93
N LEU A 305 -7.90 9.99 -4.40
CA LEU A 305 -6.48 9.69 -4.16
C LEU A 305 -5.72 9.22 -5.40
N ARG A 306 -6.35 9.23 -6.60
CA ARG A 306 -5.71 8.93 -7.88
C ARG A 306 -5.15 7.51 -8.00
N PHE A 307 -5.84 6.53 -7.43
CA PHE A 307 -5.53 5.13 -7.73
C PHE A 307 -5.80 4.80 -9.20
N ASP A 308 -5.00 3.90 -9.76
CA ASP A 308 -5.29 3.33 -11.06
C ASP A 308 -6.56 2.46 -11.05
N THR A 309 -7.12 2.20 -12.23
CA THR A 309 -8.38 1.46 -12.36
C THR A 309 -8.27 0.03 -11.84
N ALA A 310 -7.14 -0.65 -12.07
CA ALA A 310 -6.95 -2.02 -11.62
C ALA A 310 -6.92 -2.12 -10.09
N GLY A 311 -6.14 -1.25 -9.44
CA GLY A 311 -6.07 -1.16 -7.98
C GLY A 311 -7.43 -0.84 -7.35
N ARG A 312 -8.16 0.15 -7.88
CA ARG A 312 -9.52 0.48 -7.41
C ARG A 312 -10.46 -0.70 -7.51
N THR A 313 -10.49 -1.35 -8.67
CA THR A 313 -11.38 -2.51 -8.91
C THR A 313 -11.09 -3.63 -7.90
N ARG A 314 -9.81 -3.98 -7.69
CA ARG A 314 -9.44 -5.04 -6.74
C ARG A 314 -9.81 -4.68 -5.30
N ILE A 315 -9.49 -3.48 -4.84
CA ILE A 315 -9.82 -3.03 -3.48
C ILE A 315 -11.35 -3.03 -3.27
N THR A 316 -12.10 -2.44 -4.18
CA THR A 316 -13.57 -2.35 -4.06
C THR A 316 -14.26 -3.71 -4.17
N GLN A 317 -13.71 -4.65 -4.94
CA GLN A 317 -14.19 -6.04 -4.95
C GLN A 317 -14.02 -6.70 -3.58
N LEU A 318 -12.86 -6.59 -2.96
CA LEU A 318 -12.63 -7.14 -1.62
C LEU A 318 -13.61 -6.55 -0.61
N ILE A 319 -13.78 -5.20 -0.60
CA ILE A 319 -14.72 -4.52 0.28
C ILE A 319 -16.15 -4.99 0.03
N ARG A 320 -16.55 -5.17 -1.22
CA ARG A 320 -17.91 -5.59 -1.57
C ARG A 320 -18.27 -6.97 -1.03
N TYR A 321 -17.29 -7.87 -0.95
CA TYR A 321 -17.50 -9.28 -0.57
C TYR A 321 -16.99 -9.63 0.82
N HIS A 322 -16.46 -8.66 1.59
CA HIS A 322 -15.87 -8.95 2.91
C HIS A 322 -16.86 -9.48 3.94
N ASP A 323 -18.15 -9.18 3.80
CA ASP A 323 -19.22 -9.64 4.71
C ASP A 323 -19.97 -10.88 4.17
N LEU A 324 -19.49 -11.46 3.04
CA LEU A 324 -20.12 -12.65 2.45
C LEU A 324 -19.74 -13.89 3.25
N PRO A 325 -20.72 -14.64 3.82
CA PRO A 325 -20.43 -15.91 4.44
C PRO A 325 -19.85 -16.90 3.42
N ILE A 326 -18.70 -17.50 3.71
CA ILE A 326 -18.03 -18.48 2.86
C ILE A 326 -18.04 -19.83 3.56
N ALA A 327 -18.80 -20.79 3.01
CA ALA A 327 -18.75 -22.18 3.44
C ALA A 327 -17.48 -22.84 2.88
N PRO A 328 -16.76 -23.67 3.70
CA PRO A 328 -15.56 -24.36 3.26
C PRO A 328 -15.91 -25.63 2.43
N GLU A 329 -16.64 -25.44 1.35
CA GLU A 329 -17.14 -26.50 0.46
C GLU A 329 -16.75 -26.20 -0.99
N ALA A 330 -16.54 -27.25 -1.79
CA ALA A 330 -16.07 -27.16 -3.16
C ALA A 330 -16.97 -26.26 -4.06
N LYS A 331 -18.29 -26.45 -3.99
CA LYS A 331 -19.25 -25.74 -4.86
C LYS A 331 -19.30 -24.22 -4.62
N PRO A 332 -19.45 -23.69 -3.39
CA PRO A 332 -19.36 -22.26 -3.12
C PRO A 332 -18.02 -21.65 -3.56
N ILE A 333 -16.91 -22.36 -3.32
CA ILE A 333 -15.58 -21.86 -3.64
C ILE A 333 -15.36 -21.80 -5.15
N ARG A 334 -15.75 -22.84 -5.94
CA ARG A 334 -15.72 -22.77 -7.41
C ARG A 334 -16.51 -21.60 -7.96
N ARG A 335 -17.70 -21.32 -7.41
CA ARG A 335 -18.51 -20.17 -7.82
C ARG A 335 -17.83 -18.83 -7.53
N LEU A 336 -17.15 -18.72 -6.38
CA LEU A 336 -16.34 -17.54 -6.07
C LEU A 336 -15.14 -17.41 -7.01
N MET A 337 -14.43 -18.52 -7.29
CA MET A 337 -13.30 -18.54 -8.24
C MET A 337 -13.74 -18.11 -9.64
N ASN A 338 -14.90 -18.61 -10.10
CA ASN A 338 -15.47 -18.18 -11.39
C ASN A 338 -15.79 -16.68 -11.41
N LYS A 339 -16.38 -16.16 -10.35
CA LYS A 339 -16.87 -14.78 -10.26
C LYS A 339 -15.77 -13.75 -10.05
N LEU A 340 -14.78 -14.05 -9.22
CA LEU A 340 -13.79 -13.10 -8.75
C LEU A 340 -12.36 -13.40 -9.22
N GLY A 341 -12.11 -14.61 -9.73
CA GLY A 341 -10.78 -15.13 -9.99
C GLY A 341 -10.09 -15.64 -8.71
N VAL A 342 -9.17 -16.57 -8.89
CA VAL A 342 -8.46 -17.28 -7.79
C VAL A 342 -7.74 -16.31 -6.85
N GLU A 343 -7.00 -15.37 -7.40
CA GLU A 343 -6.20 -14.40 -6.63
C GLU A 343 -7.08 -13.55 -5.70
N THR A 344 -8.22 -13.04 -6.22
CA THR A 344 -9.15 -12.24 -5.42
C THR A 344 -9.80 -13.07 -4.31
N VAL A 345 -10.10 -14.36 -4.57
CA VAL A 345 -10.66 -15.26 -3.55
C VAL A 345 -9.65 -15.52 -2.43
N ARG A 346 -8.35 -15.74 -2.75
CA ARG A 346 -7.30 -15.84 -1.72
C ARG A 346 -7.21 -14.58 -0.88
N GLN A 347 -7.18 -13.42 -1.52
CA GLN A 347 -7.15 -12.13 -0.83
C GLN A 347 -8.40 -11.90 0.04
N LEU A 348 -9.55 -12.40 -0.40
CA LEU A 348 -10.79 -12.32 0.37
C LEU A 348 -10.71 -13.18 1.64
N PHE A 349 -10.12 -14.38 1.58
CA PHE A 349 -9.88 -15.20 2.77
C PHE A 349 -8.96 -14.49 3.78
N GLU A 350 -7.87 -13.86 3.30
CA GLU A 350 -7.00 -13.09 4.17
C GLU A 350 -7.74 -11.92 4.85
N LEU A 351 -8.63 -11.24 4.11
CA LEU A 351 -9.44 -10.16 4.69
C LEU A 351 -10.43 -10.69 5.74
N HIS A 352 -11.12 -11.80 5.49
CA HIS A 352 -12.01 -12.43 6.46
C HIS A 352 -11.29 -12.89 7.73
N ILE A 353 -10.08 -13.46 7.57
CA ILE A 353 -9.26 -13.89 8.70
C ILE A 353 -8.85 -12.68 9.54
N ALA A 354 -8.35 -11.62 8.89
CA ALA A 354 -7.93 -10.39 9.57
C ALA A 354 -9.11 -9.70 10.27
N ASP A 355 -10.28 -9.61 9.61
CA ASP A 355 -11.51 -9.08 10.19
C ASP A 355 -11.92 -9.85 11.44
N THR A 356 -11.91 -11.19 11.36
CA THR A 356 -12.20 -12.07 12.50
C THR A 356 -11.21 -11.86 13.65
N CYS A 357 -9.92 -11.69 13.37
CA CYS A 357 -8.90 -11.37 14.39
C CYS A 357 -9.12 -9.99 15.04
N GLY A 358 -9.72 -9.04 14.33
CA GLY A 358 -10.13 -7.74 14.85
C GLY A 358 -11.40 -7.76 15.70
N GLN A 359 -12.20 -8.83 15.64
CA GLN A 359 -13.45 -9.02 16.37
C GLN A 359 -13.23 -9.53 17.82
N SER A 360 -14.32 -9.72 18.58
CA SER A 360 -14.24 -10.29 19.91
C SER A 360 -13.85 -11.77 19.89
N ALA A 361 -13.34 -12.29 21.01
CA ALA A 361 -12.90 -13.67 21.17
C ALA A 361 -13.96 -14.72 20.81
N ILE A 362 -15.25 -14.37 20.86
CA ILE A 362 -16.36 -15.25 20.46
C ILE A 362 -16.24 -15.67 18.98
N CYS A 363 -15.66 -14.83 18.14
CA CYS A 363 -15.51 -15.06 16.71
C CYS A 363 -14.29 -15.91 16.34
N ALA A 364 -13.36 -16.16 17.25
CA ALA A 364 -12.06 -16.80 16.98
C ALA A 364 -12.14 -18.12 16.19
N GLY A 365 -13.20 -18.92 16.43
CA GLY A 365 -13.41 -20.18 15.70
C GLY A 365 -13.63 -20.03 14.20
N ARG A 366 -14.03 -18.84 13.72
CA ARG A 366 -14.24 -18.57 12.29
C ARG A 366 -12.94 -18.57 11.48
N VAL A 367 -11.80 -18.27 12.11
CA VAL A 367 -10.47 -18.29 11.45
C VAL A 367 -10.22 -19.67 10.86
N GLU A 368 -10.49 -20.75 11.62
CA GLU A 368 -10.28 -22.12 11.12
C GLU A 368 -11.22 -22.45 9.94
N THR A 369 -12.45 -21.93 9.95
CA THR A 369 -13.38 -22.08 8.82
C THR A 369 -12.80 -21.47 7.52
N TYR A 370 -12.22 -20.28 7.59
CA TYR A 370 -11.61 -19.64 6.42
C TYR A 370 -10.31 -20.36 6.00
N ARG A 371 -9.50 -20.84 6.94
CA ARG A 371 -8.32 -21.66 6.62
C ARG A 371 -8.71 -23.00 5.97
N GLN A 372 -9.85 -23.57 6.37
CA GLN A 372 -10.39 -24.76 5.69
C GLN A 372 -10.88 -24.43 4.27
N ALA A 373 -11.54 -23.29 4.07
CA ALA A 373 -11.94 -22.82 2.75
C ALA A 373 -10.73 -22.60 1.82
N GLU A 374 -9.63 -22.10 2.35
CA GLU A 374 -8.37 -21.96 1.62
C GLU A 374 -7.79 -23.31 1.19
N ARG A 375 -7.80 -24.32 2.08
CA ARG A 375 -7.38 -25.70 1.73
C ARG A 375 -8.25 -26.29 0.62
N VAL A 376 -9.59 -26.10 0.69
CA VAL A 376 -10.50 -26.57 -0.38
C VAL A 376 -10.21 -25.89 -1.71
N LEU A 377 -9.88 -24.59 -1.71
CA LEU A 377 -9.44 -23.90 -2.92
C LEU A 377 -8.17 -24.52 -3.50
N ASP A 378 -7.18 -24.83 -2.66
CA ASP A 378 -5.94 -25.47 -3.09
C ASP A 378 -6.18 -26.88 -3.65
N GLU A 379 -7.05 -27.67 -3.02
CA GLU A 379 -7.47 -28.98 -3.52
C GLU A 379 -8.16 -28.89 -4.89
N LEU A 380 -9.03 -27.90 -5.09
CA LEU A 380 -9.68 -27.65 -6.38
C LEU A 380 -8.69 -27.29 -7.46
N LEU A 381 -7.69 -26.47 -7.16
CA LEU A 381 -6.63 -26.11 -8.11
C LEU A 381 -5.73 -27.32 -8.44
N ALA A 382 -5.38 -28.12 -7.43
CA ALA A 382 -4.56 -29.32 -7.63
C ALA A 382 -5.28 -30.42 -8.44
N ALA A 383 -6.60 -30.43 -8.40
CA ALA A 383 -7.44 -31.36 -9.17
C ALA A 383 -7.79 -30.85 -10.58
N ASP A 384 -7.22 -29.73 -11.04
CA ASP A 384 -7.58 -29.05 -12.29
C ASP A 384 -9.11 -28.87 -12.43
N ALA A 385 -9.77 -28.52 -11.33
CA ALA A 385 -11.22 -28.38 -11.30
C ALA A 385 -11.70 -27.28 -12.26
N CYS A 386 -12.73 -27.61 -13.04
CA CYS A 386 -13.36 -26.66 -13.97
C CYS A 386 -14.14 -25.59 -13.18
N PHE A 387 -13.74 -24.32 -13.33
CA PHE A 387 -14.44 -23.18 -12.76
C PHE A 387 -14.55 -21.97 -13.72
N SER A 388 -14.04 -22.12 -14.95
CA SER A 388 -14.16 -21.10 -16.00
C SER A 388 -14.54 -21.70 -17.34
N LEU A 389 -15.03 -20.88 -18.27
CA LEU A 389 -15.35 -21.33 -19.63
C LEU A 389 -14.16 -21.90 -20.38
N LYS A 390 -12.95 -21.52 -20.01
CA LYS A 390 -11.71 -22.04 -20.62
C LYS A 390 -11.36 -23.45 -20.19
N ASP A 391 -11.88 -23.88 -19.04
CA ASP A 391 -11.59 -25.18 -18.44
C ASP A 391 -12.59 -26.25 -18.90
N LEU A 392 -13.65 -25.84 -19.66
CA LEU A 392 -14.64 -26.77 -20.21
C LEU A 392 -14.00 -27.67 -21.26
N ALA A 393 -14.39 -28.96 -21.25
CA ALA A 393 -14.04 -29.94 -22.27
C ALA A 393 -14.71 -29.69 -23.62
N VAL A 394 -15.57 -28.68 -23.74
CA VAL A 394 -16.21 -28.20 -24.97
C VAL A 394 -15.94 -26.70 -25.17
N ASN A 395 -15.93 -26.27 -26.41
CA ASN A 395 -15.73 -24.88 -26.78
C ASN A 395 -16.83 -24.34 -27.72
N GLY A 396 -16.70 -23.08 -28.15
CA GLY A 396 -17.69 -22.45 -29.04
C GLY A 396 -17.89 -23.17 -30.37
N ASP A 397 -16.81 -23.73 -30.96
CA ASP A 397 -16.86 -24.41 -32.24
C ASP A 397 -17.65 -25.73 -32.16
N ASP A 398 -17.53 -26.45 -31.04
CA ASP A 398 -18.29 -27.65 -30.76
C ASP A 398 -19.81 -27.35 -30.75
N LEU A 399 -20.20 -26.24 -30.11
CA LEU A 399 -21.60 -25.83 -30.04
C LEU A 399 -22.12 -25.23 -31.34
N LEU A 400 -21.27 -24.58 -32.12
CA LEU A 400 -21.59 -24.15 -33.50
C LEU A 400 -21.89 -25.36 -34.38
N ALA A 401 -21.18 -26.49 -34.24
CA ALA A 401 -21.42 -27.75 -34.95
C ALA A 401 -22.79 -28.38 -34.60
N LEU A 402 -23.32 -28.17 -33.38
CA LEU A 402 -24.64 -28.56 -32.98
C LEU A 402 -25.77 -27.65 -33.52
N GLY A 403 -25.42 -26.58 -34.27
CA GLY A 403 -26.38 -25.67 -34.89
C GLY A 403 -26.68 -24.42 -34.07
N LEU A 404 -26.12 -24.23 -32.88
CA LEU A 404 -26.25 -22.99 -32.12
C LEU A 404 -25.54 -21.84 -32.83
N ARG A 405 -26.00 -20.58 -32.65
CA ARG A 405 -25.43 -19.39 -33.28
C ARG A 405 -25.50 -18.19 -32.33
N GLY A 406 -24.52 -17.28 -32.46
CA GLY A 406 -24.53 -16.00 -31.74
C GLY A 406 -24.59 -16.15 -30.22
N ARG A 407 -25.57 -15.49 -29.58
CA ARG A 407 -25.71 -15.49 -28.10
C ARG A 407 -26.05 -16.87 -27.55
N ALA A 408 -26.72 -17.72 -28.30
CA ALA A 408 -27.08 -19.08 -27.88
C ALA A 408 -25.81 -19.93 -27.54
N VAL A 409 -24.70 -19.73 -28.25
CA VAL A 409 -23.42 -20.40 -27.95
C VAL A 409 -22.92 -20.01 -26.57
N GLY A 410 -22.92 -18.73 -26.26
CA GLY A 410 -22.49 -18.24 -24.94
C GLY A 410 -23.39 -18.74 -23.80
N ALA A 411 -24.71 -18.73 -24.01
CA ALA A 411 -25.68 -19.24 -23.04
C ALA A 411 -25.51 -20.74 -22.80
N ALA A 412 -25.27 -21.52 -23.84
CA ALA A 412 -25.01 -22.97 -23.71
C ALA A 412 -23.69 -23.27 -22.99
N LEU A 413 -22.58 -22.53 -23.31
CA LEU A 413 -21.30 -22.68 -22.59
C LEU A 413 -21.47 -22.34 -21.12
N GLN A 414 -22.19 -21.27 -20.78
CA GLN A 414 -22.43 -20.90 -19.39
C GLN A 414 -23.26 -21.97 -18.66
N ALA A 415 -24.30 -22.50 -19.29
CA ALA A 415 -25.11 -23.55 -18.70
C ALA A 415 -24.33 -24.86 -18.51
N CYS A 416 -23.44 -25.21 -19.43
CA CYS A 416 -22.50 -26.32 -19.25
C CYS A 416 -21.56 -26.10 -18.05
N LEU A 417 -20.98 -24.89 -17.95
CA LEU A 417 -20.11 -24.54 -16.84
C LEU A 417 -20.87 -24.60 -15.50
N ASP A 418 -22.08 -24.03 -15.44
CA ASP A 418 -22.91 -24.06 -14.23
C ASP A 418 -23.21 -25.52 -13.81
N ALA A 419 -23.53 -26.40 -14.76
CA ALA A 419 -23.81 -27.80 -14.50
C ALA A 419 -22.55 -28.56 -13.98
N VAL A 420 -21.37 -28.25 -14.51
CA VAL A 420 -20.10 -28.83 -14.00
C VAL A 420 -19.77 -28.28 -12.61
N MET A 421 -19.90 -26.98 -12.40
CA MET A 421 -19.64 -26.37 -11.06
C MET A 421 -20.62 -26.89 -10.00
N ASP A 422 -21.86 -27.22 -10.40
CA ASP A 422 -22.88 -27.79 -9.53
C ASP A 422 -22.76 -29.32 -9.37
N GLU A 423 -21.77 -29.95 -10.01
CA GLU A 423 -21.50 -31.39 -9.98
C GLU A 423 -22.68 -32.24 -10.53
N THR A 424 -23.55 -31.64 -11.35
CA THR A 424 -24.65 -32.34 -12.02
C THR A 424 -24.23 -33.00 -13.33
N LEU A 425 -23.10 -32.54 -13.91
CA LEU A 425 -22.48 -33.12 -15.10
C LEU A 425 -20.96 -33.22 -14.89
N PRO A 426 -20.32 -34.30 -15.40
CA PRO A 426 -18.86 -34.34 -15.45
C PRO A 426 -18.36 -33.36 -16.53
N ASN A 427 -17.14 -32.85 -16.35
CA ASN A 427 -16.45 -32.06 -17.39
C ASN A 427 -15.89 -33.00 -18.47
N ASP A 428 -16.78 -33.65 -19.20
CA ASP A 428 -16.49 -34.57 -20.29
C ASP A 428 -17.16 -34.10 -21.58
N ARG A 429 -16.45 -34.15 -22.69
CA ARG A 429 -16.92 -33.61 -23.98
C ARG A 429 -18.23 -34.24 -24.44
N ALA A 430 -18.37 -35.57 -24.29
CA ALA A 430 -19.59 -36.27 -24.74
C ALA A 430 -20.79 -35.93 -23.88
N ALA A 431 -20.61 -35.88 -22.56
CA ALA A 431 -21.65 -35.52 -21.59
C ALA A 431 -22.14 -34.08 -21.82
N LEU A 432 -21.21 -33.12 -22.02
CA LEU A 432 -21.52 -31.70 -22.24
C LEU A 432 -22.21 -31.46 -23.59
N LEU A 433 -21.78 -32.14 -24.66
CA LEU A 433 -22.46 -32.07 -25.96
C LEU A 433 -23.86 -32.71 -25.93
N GLY A 434 -24.02 -33.82 -25.21
CA GLY A 434 -25.35 -34.46 -24.99
C GLY A 434 -26.30 -33.47 -24.28
N TYR A 435 -25.85 -32.84 -23.19
CA TYR A 435 -26.62 -31.85 -22.47
C TYR A 435 -27.01 -30.65 -23.36
N ALA A 436 -26.04 -30.14 -24.13
CA ALA A 436 -26.31 -29.04 -25.07
C ALA A 436 -27.31 -29.41 -26.14
N ALA A 437 -27.23 -30.64 -26.70
CA ALA A 437 -28.15 -31.16 -27.72
C ALA A 437 -29.58 -31.32 -27.18
N GLU A 438 -29.74 -31.83 -25.96
CA GLU A 438 -31.05 -31.95 -25.30
C GLU A 438 -31.72 -30.61 -25.01
N ASN A 439 -30.94 -29.55 -24.85
CA ASN A 439 -31.42 -28.20 -24.50
C ASN A 439 -31.36 -27.18 -25.65
N LEU A 440 -31.15 -27.60 -26.90
CA LEU A 440 -30.98 -26.72 -28.07
C LEU A 440 -32.09 -25.66 -28.20
N GLN A 441 -33.37 -26.07 -28.06
CA GLN A 441 -34.50 -25.15 -28.16
C GLN A 441 -34.50 -24.09 -27.04
N ARG A 442 -34.05 -24.44 -25.84
CA ARG A 442 -33.94 -23.52 -24.72
C ARG A 442 -32.88 -22.43 -24.99
N PHE A 443 -31.73 -22.84 -25.54
CA PHE A 443 -30.64 -21.91 -25.84
C PHE A 443 -30.93 -21.05 -27.08
N ALA A 444 -31.62 -21.59 -28.08
CA ALA A 444 -32.00 -20.84 -29.29
C ALA A 444 -32.97 -19.68 -28.98
N ASN A 445 -33.71 -19.76 -27.87
CA ASN A 445 -34.69 -18.75 -27.43
C ASN A 445 -34.14 -17.76 -26.41
N SER A 446 -32.86 -17.88 -26.03
CA SER A 446 -32.12 -17.01 -25.07
C SER A 446 -31.28 -15.97 -25.82
#